data_e7e6aca2e911e297eaa99b9ad1bd6636
#
_entry.id   e7e6aca2e911e297eaa99b9ad1bd6636
#
_cell.length_a   1.000
_cell.length_b   1.000
_cell.length_c   1.000
_cell.angle_alpha   90.00
_cell.angle_beta   90.00
_cell.angle_gamma   90.00
#
_symmetry.space_group_name_H-M   'P 1'
#
loop_
_entity.id
_entity.type
_entity.pdbx_description
1 polymer ?
#
loop_
_entity_poly.entity_id
_entity_poly.type
_entity_poly.pdbx_seq_one_letter_code
_entity_poly.pdbx_strand_id
1 'polypeptide(L)'
;MTFVRTVLGDIAPEELGVTYAHEHLVIDGGRPVELEPEFDLGDVDAMATEVAEAAALGLRSVVDAMPCDAGRNAEKLADLSRQIGRAHV
;
A
#
# COMPACT_ATOMS: atom_id res chain seq x y z
N MET A 1 -5.72 -1.38 -25.37
CA MET A 1 -5.32 -2.33 -24.32
C MET A 1 -5.56 -1.72 -22.96
N THR A 2 -6.20 -2.46 -22.06
CA THR A 2 -6.51 -1.98 -20.71
C THR A 2 -5.56 -2.62 -19.69
N PHE A 3 -5.04 -1.83 -18.78
CA PHE A 3 -4.16 -2.31 -17.73
C PHE A 3 -4.39 -1.51 -16.44
N VAL A 4 -3.91 -2.04 -15.32
CA VAL A 4 -3.86 -1.33 -14.04
C VAL A 4 -2.42 -1.11 -13.67
N ARG A 5 -2.05 0.12 -13.35
CA ARG A 5 -0.70 0.46 -12.93
C ARG A 5 -0.54 0.29 -11.43
N THR A 6 0.38 -0.56 -11.03
CA THR A 6 0.71 -0.79 -9.62
C THR A 6 2.12 -0.30 -9.31
N VAL A 7 2.49 -0.32 -8.04
CA VAL A 7 3.84 0.12 -7.61
C VAL A 7 4.95 -0.80 -8.14
N LEU A 8 4.63 -2.00 -8.59
CA LEU A 8 5.61 -2.95 -9.16
C LEU A 8 5.50 -3.05 -10.68
N GLY A 9 4.57 -2.34 -11.31
CA GLY A 9 4.36 -2.37 -12.76
C GLY A 9 2.90 -2.60 -13.12
N ASP A 10 2.65 -2.77 -14.40
CA ASP A 10 1.29 -2.90 -14.92
C ASP A 10 0.82 -4.35 -14.82
N ILE A 11 -0.45 -4.51 -14.46
CA ILE A 11 -1.12 -5.82 -14.42
C ILE A 11 -2.40 -5.77 -15.25
N ALA A 12 -2.89 -6.94 -15.65
CA ALA A 12 -4.20 -7.03 -16.27
C ALA A 12 -5.30 -6.75 -15.24
N PRO A 13 -6.42 -6.11 -15.64
CA PRO A 13 -7.51 -5.83 -14.69
C PRO A 13 -8.04 -7.07 -13.97
N GLU A 14 -8.02 -8.22 -14.61
CA GLU A 14 -8.47 -9.49 -14.03
C GLU A 14 -7.61 -9.93 -12.84
N GLU A 15 -6.39 -9.43 -12.75
CA GLU A 15 -5.47 -9.76 -11.65
C GLU A 15 -5.75 -9.00 -10.37
N LEU A 16 -6.59 -7.96 -10.41
CA LEU A 16 -6.89 -7.17 -9.22
C LEU A 16 -7.52 -7.98 -8.10
N GLY A 17 -8.54 -8.77 -8.41
CA GLY A 17 -9.26 -9.52 -7.39
C GLY A 17 -9.95 -8.64 -6.36
N VAL A 18 -10.12 -9.15 -5.16
CA VAL A 18 -10.72 -8.39 -4.04
C VAL A 18 -9.80 -7.22 -3.69
N THR A 19 -10.35 -6.02 -3.70
CA THR A 19 -9.57 -4.78 -3.58
C THR A 19 -10.12 -3.87 -2.48
N TYR A 20 -9.23 -3.42 -1.58
CA TYR A 20 -9.53 -2.29 -0.71
C TYR A 20 -9.33 -1.00 -1.53
N ALA A 21 -10.40 -0.24 -1.71
CA ALA A 21 -10.42 0.89 -2.64
C ALA A 21 -9.82 2.17 -2.08
N HIS A 22 -9.59 2.26 -0.78
CA HIS A 22 -9.04 3.46 -0.14
C HIS A 22 -8.36 3.07 1.17
N GLU A 23 -7.03 3.10 1.18
CA GLU A 23 -6.25 2.71 2.35
C GLU A 23 -5.02 3.61 2.50
N HIS A 24 -4.39 3.59 3.65
CA HIS A 24 -3.14 4.28 3.95
C HIS A 24 -2.19 3.28 4.58
N LEU A 25 -1.39 2.60 3.77
CA LEU A 25 -0.52 1.53 4.24
C LEU A 25 0.80 2.04 4.79
N VAL A 26 1.35 3.10 4.20
CA VAL A 26 2.63 3.68 4.61
C VAL A 26 2.45 5.18 4.75
N ILE A 27 2.73 5.68 5.95
CA ILE A 27 2.79 7.12 6.23
C ILE A 27 4.20 7.37 6.79
N ASP A 28 5.09 7.90 5.95
CA ASP A 28 6.49 8.03 6.27
C ASP A 28 6.88 9.49 6.37
N GLY A 29 6.68 10.07 7.56
CA GLY A 29 6.95 11.48 7.80
C GLY A 29 5.84 12.39 7.27
N GLY A 30 6.24 13.60 6.86
CA GLY A 30 5.30 14.61 6.36
C GLY A 30 4.61 15.39 7.48
N ARG A 31 3.80 16.36 7.08
CA ARG A 31 3.17 17.29 8.02
C ARG A 31 2.25 16.62 9.06
N PRO A 32 1.43 15.61 8.68
CA PRO A 32 0.60 14.94 9.69
C PRO A 32 1.41 14.27 10.80
N VAL A 33 2.54 13.64 10.45
CA VAL A 33 3.40 12.99 11.45
C VAL A 33 4.12 14.00 12.31
N GLU A 34 4.50 15.16 11.76
CA GLU A 34 5.11 16.25 12.53
C GLU A 34 4.16 16.76 13.62
N LEU A 35 2.88 16.85 13.32
CA LEU A 35 1.87 17.35 14.25
C LEU A 35 1.38 16.27 15.21
N GLU A 36 1.24 15.04 14.72
CA GLU A 36 0.71 13.89 15.47
C GLU A 36 1.60 12.67 15.18
N PRO A 37 2.67 12.46 15.96
CA PRO A 37 3.61 11.35 15.68
C PRO A 37 2.99 9.96 15.62
N GLU A 38 1.85 9.75 16.25
CA GLU A 38 1.14 8.47 16.21
C GLU A 38 0.58 8.13 14.83
N PHE A 39 0.57 9.08 13.90
CA PHE A 39 0.19 8.82 12.51
C PHE A 39 1.31 8.16 11.70
N ASP A 40 2.50 8.01 12.27
CA ASP A 40 3.61 7.38 11.56
C ASP A 40 3.35 5.89 11.33
N LEU A 41 3.32 5.48 10.07
CA LEU A 41 3.19 4.10 9.63
C LEU A 41 4.35 3.74 8.69
N GLY A 42 5.55 4.20 9.02
CA GLY A 42 6.73 4.01 8.17
C GLY A 42 7.41 2.64 8.28
N ASP A 43 6.99 1.80 9.22
CA ASP A 43 7.57 0.47 9.42
C ASP A 43 6.93 -0.54 8.46
N VAL A 44 7.63 -0.85 7.37
CA VAL A 44 7.16 -1.77 6.34
C VAL A 44 6.96 -3.18 6.88
N ASP A 45 7.86 -3.65 7.74
CA ASP A 45 7.77 -5.02 8.27
C ASP A 45 6.53 -5.19 9.16
N ALA A 46 6.23 -4.20 10.00
CA ALA A 46 5.03 -4.22 10.83
C ALA A 46 3.77 -4.20 9.95
N MET A 47 3.76 -3.36 8.90
CA MET A 47 2.62 -3.30 8.00
C MET A 47 2.46 -4.58 7.18
N ALA A 48 3.58 -5.22 6.78
CA ALA A 48 3.53 -6.50 6.07
C ALA A 48 2.82 -7.56 6.90
N THR A 49 3.06 -7.61 8.21
CA THR A 49 2.38 -8.54 9.11
C THR A 49 0.87 -8.27 9.13
N GLU A 50 0.47 -7.01 9.23
CA GLU A 50 -0.95 -6.64 9.23
C GLU A 50 -1.65 -6.99 7.91
N VAL A 51 -1.03 -6.65 6.78
CA VAL A 51 -1.64 -6.89 5.47
C VAL A 51 -1.67 -8.37 5.14
N ALA A 52 -0.69 -9.15 5.62
CA ALA A 52 -0.67 -10.60 5.41
C ALA A 52 -1.90 -11.28 6.02
N GLU A 53 -2.41 -10.79 7.13
CA GLU A 53 -3.65 -11.31 7.73
C GLU A 53 -4.85 -11.11 6.80
N ALA A 54 -4.97 -9.92 6.21
CA ALA A 54 -6.04 -9.64 5.25
C ALA A 54 -5.86 -10.46 3.97
N ALA A 55 -4.62 -10.65 3.51
CA ALA A 55 -4.33 -11.48 2.33
C ALA A 55 -4.75 -12.92 2.55
N ALA A 56 -4.56 -13.46 3.75
CA ALA A 56 -5.00 -14.81 4.10
C ALA A 56 -6.52 -14.96 4.04
N LEU A 57 -7.27 -13.86 4.17
CA LEU A 57 -8.72 -13.82 4.06
C LEU A 57 -9.23 -13.51 2.65
N GLY A 58 -8.33 -13.37 1.68
CA GLY A 58 -8.70 -13.21 0.28
C GLY A 58 -8.38 -11.85 -0.35
N LEU A 59 -7.81 -10.90 0.40
CA LEU A 59 -7.40 -9.62 -0.16
C LEU A 59 -6.32 -9.80 -1.23
N ARG A 60 -6.50 -9.20 -2.42
CA ARG A 60 -5.57 -9.32 -3.53
C ARG A 60 -4.90 -8.00 -3.86
N SER A 61 -5.58 -6.88 -3.70
CA SER A 61 -5.08 -5.58 -4.11
C SER A 61 -5.50 -4.49 -3.13
N VAL A 62 -4.72 -3.42 -3.09
CA VAL A 62 -5.00 -2.26 -2.23
C VAL A 62 -4.72 -0.98 -3.02
N VAL A 63 -5.62 -0.02 -2.93
CA VAL A 63 -5.37 1.34 -3.42
C VAL A 63 -4.90 2.18 -2.24
N ASP A 64 -3.63 2.63 -2.30
CA ASP A 64 -3.09 3.52 -1.28
C ASP A 64 -3.40 4.97 -1.67
N ALA A 65 -4.14 5.67 -0.84
CA ALA A 65 -4.67 7.00 -1.13
C ALA A 65 -3.85 8.14 -0.52
N MET A 66 -2.59 7.88 -0.11
CA MET A 66 -1.75 8.91 0.50
C MET A 66 -1.35 9.99 -0.50
N PRO A 67 -1.59 11.28 -0.20
CA PRO A 67 -1.06 12.39 -1.01
C PRO A 67 0.46 12.49 -0.88
N CYS A 68 1.12 13.10 -1.86
CA CYS A 68 2.57 13.16 -1.89
C CYS A 68 3.18 14.02 -0.76
N ASP A 69 2.42 14.96 -0.21
CA ASP A 69 2.91 15.84 0.87
C ASP A 69 2.52 15.38 2.27
N ALA A 70 1.89 14.22 2.38
CA ALA A 70 1.40 13.68 3.66
C ALA A 70 2.09 12.38 4.07
N GLY A 71 3.28 12.09 3.53
CA GLY A 71 4.06 10.92 3.93
C GLY A 71 4.00 9.74 2.97
N ARG A 72 3.56 9.96 1.72
CA ARG A 72 3.59 8.90 0.71
C ARG A 72 5.04 8.51 0.40
N ASN A 73 5.30 7.20 0.39
CA ASN A 73 6.62 6.67 0.04
C ASN A 73 6.45 5.47 -0.89
N ALA A 74 6.64 5.69 -2.19
CA ALA A 74 6.44 4.68 -3.21
C ALA A 74 7.44 3.52 -3.10
N GLU A 75 8.68 3.78 -2.65
CA GLU A 75 9.68 2.73 -2.47
C GLU A 75 9.26 1.76 -1.36
N LYS A 76 8.76 2.28 -0.25
CA LYS A 76 8.25 1.44 0.84
C LYS A 76 7.00 0.67 0.44
N LEU A 77 6.12 1.29 -0.35
CA LEU A 77 4.96 0.59 -0.90
C LEU A 77 5.37 -0.55 -1.82
N ALA A 78 6.37 -0.34 -2.68
CA ALA A 78 6.89 -1.39 -3.55
C ALA A 78 7.50 -2.53 -2.73
N ASP A 79 8.26 -2.21 -1.70
CA ASP A 79 8.83 -3.19 -0.77
C ASP A 79 7.73 -4.02 -0.10
N LEU A 80 6.71 -3.37 0.42
CA LEU A 80 5.55 -4.02 1.03
C LEU A 80 4.86 -4.96 0.04
N SER A 81 4.65 -4.49 -1.18
CA SER A 81 4.02 -5.29 -2.23
C SER A 81 4.83 -6.55 -2.57
N ARG A 82 6.15 -6.43 -2.64
CA ARG A 82 7.03 -7.59 -2.87
C ARG A 82 6.94 -8.60 -1.74
N GLN A 83 6.94 -8.13 -0.50
CA GLN A 83 6.93 -9.01 0.68
C GLN A 83 5.65 -9.84 0.76
N ILE A 84 4.51 -9.28 0.43
CA ILE A 84 3.23 -9.98 0.54
C ILE A 84 2.70 -10.52 -0.78
N GLY A 85 3.33 -10.19 -1.91
CA GLY A 85 2.90 -10.67 -3.22
C GLY A 85 1.53 -10.15 -3.65
N ARG A 86 1.21 -8.90 -3.31
CA ARG A 86 -0.09 -8.27 -3.62
C ARG A 86 0.11 -7.01 -4.47
N ALA A 87 -0.92 -6.65 -5.25
CA ALA A 87 -0.89 -5.46 -6.07
C ALA A 87 -1.26 -4.22 -5.23
N HIS A 88 -0.45 -3.20 -5.32
CA HIS A 88 -0.71 -1.90 -4.66
C HIS A 88 -0.78 -0.81 -5.72
N VAL A 89 -1.90 -0.15 -5.77
CA VAL A 89 -2.20 0.88 -6.75
C VAL A 89 -2.06 2.27 -6.15
#